data_5dffc1b9299907fddfdd16904e13775f
#
_entry.id   5dffc1b9299907fddfdd16904e13775f
#
_cell.length_a   1.000
_cell.length_b   1.000
_cell.length_c   1.000
_cell.angle_alpha   90.00
_cell.angle_beta   90.00
_cell.angle_gamma   90.00
#
_symmetry.space_group_name_H-M   'P 1'
#
loop_
_entity.id
_entity.type
_entity.pdbx_description
1 polymer ?
#
loop_
_entity_poly.entity_id
_entity_poly.type
_entity_poly.pdbx_seq_one_letter_code
_entity_poly.pdbx_strand_id
1 'polypeptide(L)'
;MYLCAEPFLPVINGEVRRRLLELCKSFGGRVDILDAGGRKSPYTIGLPAAVTISDLGRKTEVQKQLKLGLTRQMIGQVLTRRSNVRRVVIDDMTCSSLPDSSFDCVVAVEVLEHVEGDATFLHHTCRVLRPKGTFLMTTPNGDHVPNIGNPDHKRHYTREQLCSLLSRYFMDVQAEY
;
A
#
# COMPACT_ATOMS: atom_id res chain seq x y z
N MET A 1 -12.65 -12.46 15.27
CA MET A 1 -11.80 -13.56 14.78
C MET A 1 -10.40 -13.11 14.33
N TYR A 2 -10.13 -11.82 14.14
CA TYR A 2 -8.84 -11.28 13.71
C TYR A 2 -7.86 -10.99 14.87
N LEU A 3 -8.38 -10.67 16.05
CA LEU A 3 -7.56 -10.43 17.25
C LEU A 3 -6.67 -11.64 17.66
N CYS A 4 -7.05 -12.86 17.28
CA CYS A 4 -6.25 -14.06 17.56
C CYS A 4 -5.10 -14.29 16.55
N ALA A 5 -5.08 -13.61 15.41
CA ALA A 5 -4.06 -13.79 14.36
C ALA A 5 -2.94 -12.74 14.43
N GLU A 6 -3.12 -11.63 15.17
CA GLU A 6 -2.11 -10.56 15.28
C GLU A 6 -0.72 -11.06 15.72
N PRO A 7 -0.59 -11.98 16.69
CA PRO A 7 0.73 -12.50 17.10
C PRO A 7 1.45 -13.31 16.01
N PHE A 8 0.74 -13.72 14.96
CA PHE A 8 1.30 -14.52 13.85
C PHE A 8 1.56 -13.72 12.57
N LEU A 9 1.29 -12.40 12.59
CA LEU A 9 1.64 -11.54 11.45
C LEU A 9 3.16 -11.35 11.37
N PRO A 10 3.75 -11.32 10.16
CA PRO A 10 5.10 -10.83 10.00
C PRO A 10 5.27 -9.46 10.69
N VAL A 11 6.42 -9.24 11.32
CA VAL A 11 6.70 -8.04 12.12
C VAL A 11 6.33 -6.75 11.36
N ILE A 12 6.67 -6.68 10.09
CA ILE A 12 6.37 -5.53 9.23
C ILE A 12 4.85 -5.27 9.13
N ASN A 13 4.04 -6.31 8.97
CA ASN A 13 2.58 -6.17 8.89
C ASN A 13 1.97 -5.74 10.23
N GLY A 14 2.53 -6.17 11.35
CA GLY A 14 2.14 -5.76 12.70
C GLY A 14 2.42 -4.27 12.91
N GLU A 15 3.60 -3.79 12.52
CA GLU A 15 3.97 -2.39 12.64
C GLU A 15 3.12 -1.48 11.74
N VAL A 16 2.93 -1.85 10.47
CA VAL A 16 2.04 -1.12 9.55
C VAL A 16 0.63 -1.03 10.14
N ARG A 17 0.10 -2.13 10.68
CA ARG A 17 -1.22 -2.14 11.31
C ARG A 17 -1.29 -1.22 12.52
N ARG A 18 -0.26 -1.22 13.37
CA ARG A 18 -0.17 -0.34 14.55
C ARG A 18 -0.23 1.13 14.12
N ARG A 19 0.57 1.53 13.13
CA ARG A 19 0.58 2.90 12.58
C ARG A 19 -0.78 3.29 11.98
N LEU A 20 -1.42 2.40 11.24
CA LEU A 20 -2.75 2.65 10.69
C LEU A 20 -3.82 2.82 11.78
N LEU A 21 -3.75 2.04 12.87
CA LEU A 21 -4.66 2.19 14.02
C LEU A 21 -4.47 3.53 14.75
N GLU A 22 -3.23 3.97 14.93
CA GLU A 22 -2.89 5.28 15.51
C GLU A 22 -3.43 6.41 14.63
N LEU A 23 -3.23 6.31 13.32
CA LEU A 23 -3.77 7.25 12.35
C LEU A 23 -5.30 7.31 12.43
N CYS A 24 -5.99 6.17 12.44
CA CYS A 24 -7.44 6.13 12.58
C CYS A 24 -7.93 6.82 13.88
N LYS A 25 -7.19 6.67 14.98
CA LYS A 25 -7.51 7.33 16.26
C LYS A 25 -7.33 8.85 16.18
N SER A 26 -6.29 9.34 15.50
CA SER A 26 -6.00 10.78 15.40
C SER A 26 -7.02 11.57 14.59
N PHE A 27 -7.68 10.94 13.62
CA PHE A 27 -8.68 11.61 12.78
C PHE A 27 -10.02 11.86 13.49
N GLY A 28 -10.32 11.16 14.57
CA GLY A 28 -11.57 11.36 15.36
C GLY A 28 -12.87 11.08 14.59
N GLY A 29 -12.81 10.55 13.39
CA GLY A 29 -13.95 10.27 12.51
C GLY A 29 -13.68 9.09 11.57
N ARG A 30 -14.50 8.97 10.53
CA ARG A 30 -14.31 7.95 9.50
C ARG A 30 -13.10 8.31 8.63
N VAL A 31 -12.17 7.39 8.52
CA VAL A 31 -10.95 7.49 7.71
C VAL A 31 -11.12 6.72 6.40
N ASP A 32 -10.79 7.34 5.28
CA ASP A 32 -10.75 6.69 3.96
C ASP A 32 -9.30 6.31 3.64
N ILE A 33 -9.03 5.00 3.53
CA ILE A 33 -7.69 4.45 3.25
C ILE A 33 -7.65 3.83 1.86
N LEU A 34 -6.65 4.18 1.07
CA LEU A 34 -6.27 3.44 -0.13
C LEU A 34 -5.15 2.45 0.22
N ASP A 35 -5.38 1.17 -0.02
CA ASP A 35 -4.39 0.09 0.12
C ASP A 35 -3.88 -0.28 -1.28
N ALA A 36 -2.79 0.35 -1.70
CA ALA A 36 -2.18 0.17 -3.02
C ALA A 36 -1.33 -1.11 -3.03
N GLY A 37 -1.64 -2.03 -3.97
CA GLY A 37 -1.07 -3.38 -3.96
C GLY A 37 -1.69 -4.29 -2.89
N GLY A 38 -2.77 -3.84 -2.24
CA GLY A 38 -3.33 -4.41 -1.02
C GLY A 38 -4.12 -5.72 -1.17
N ARG A 39 -4.09 -6.38 -2.31
CA ARG A 39 -4.83 -7.61 -2.57
C ARG A 39 -4.68 -8.69 -1.48
N LYS A 40 -3.47 -8.86 -0.96
CA LYS A 40 -3.14 -9.85 0.08
C LYS A 40 -2.91 -9.22 1.46
N SER A 41 -3.12 -7.92 1.61
CA SER A 41 -2.79 -7.21 2.84
C SER A 41 -3.58 -7.72 4.05
N PRO A 42 -2.91 -8.14 5.12
CA PRO A 42 -3.56 -8.48 6.38
C PRO A 42 -3.75 -7.26 7.28
N TYR A 43 -2.94 -6.24 7.11
CA TYR A 43 -2.82 -5.08 8.02
C TYR A 43 -4.01 -4.12 7.94
N THR A 44 -4.78 -4.11 6.84
CA THR A 44 -5.99 -3.27 6.72
C THR A 44 -7.28 -3.94 7.18
N ILE A 45 -7.26 -5.27 7.43
CA ILE A 45 -8.48 -6.01 7.77
C ILE A 45 -9.00 -5.58 9.15
N GLY A 46 -10.31 -5.23 9.21
CA GLY A 46 -10.98 -4.87 10.47
C GLY A 46 -10.51 -3.55 11.09
N LEU A 47 -9.79 -2.69 10.36
CA LEU A 47 -9.52 -1.33 10.81
C LEU A 47 -10.83 -0.52 10.92
N PRO A 48 -10.93 0.44 11.85
CA PRO A 48 -12.06 1.37 11.94
C PRO A 48 -11.97 2.44 10.83
N ALA A 49 -11.92 2.01 9.58
CA ALA A 49 -11.73 2.82 8.39
C ALA A 49 -12.51 2.26 7.21
N ALA A 50 -12.78 3.09 6.22
CA ALA A 50 -13.28 2.65 4.93
C ALA A 50 -12.10 2.37 4.00
N VAL A 51 -11.86 1.12 3.67
CA VAL A 51 -10.71 0.72 2.85
C VAL A 51 -11.13 0.54 1.39
N THR A 52 -10.38 1.17 0.50
CA THR A 52 -10.33 0.86 -0.93
C THR A 52 -9.04 0.10 -1.21
N ILE A 53 -9.14 -1.06 -1.83
CA ILE A 53 -7.98 -1.82 -2.28
C ILE A 53 -7.78 -1.57 -3.77
N SER A 54 -6.58 -1.19 -4.19
CA SER A 54 -6.18 -1.17 -5.59
C SER A 54 -5.07 -2.18 -5.85
N ASP A 55 -5.08 -2.80 -7.01
CA ASP A 55 -4.01 -3.65 -7.50
C ASP A 55 -4.12 -3.78 -9.02
N LEU A 56 -3.04 -4.19 -9.67
CA LEU A 56 -3.02 -4.46 -11.10
C LEU A 56 -4.00 -5.57 -11.49
N GLY A 57 -4.57 -5.49 -12.68
CA GLY A 57 -5.35 -6.59 -13.24
C GLY A 57 -4.46 -7.76 -13.66
N ARG A 58 -4.94 -8.98 -13.45
CA ARG A 58 -4.26 -10.17 -13.93
C ARG A 58 -4.48 -10.32 -15.43
N LYS A 59 -3.44 -10.10 -16.23
CA LYS A 59 -3.50 -10.11 -17.70
C LYS A 59 -2.66 -11.20 -18.34
N THR A 60 -1.57 -11.66 -17.69
CA THR A 60 -0.60 -12.57 -18.29
C THR A 60 -0.56 -13.94 -17.61
N GLU A 61 -0.08 -14.97 -18.35
CA GLU A 61 0.13 -16.30 -17.78
C GLU A 61 1.16 -16.30 -16.65
N VAL A 62 2.21 -15.49 -16.75
CA VAL A 62 3.20 -15.30 -15.69
C VAL A 62 2.53 -14.77 -14.41
N GLN A 63 1.65 -13.78 -14.54
CA GLN A 63 0.88 -13.28 -13.40
C GLN A 63 -0.05 -14.35 -12.79
N LYS A 64 -0.59 -15.26 -13.61
CA LYS A 64 -1.39 -16.39 -13.11
C LYS A 64 -0.52 -17.35 -12.30
N GLN A 65 0.63 -17.76 -12.84
CA GLN A 65 1.57 -18.69 -12.18
C GLN A 65 2.05 -18.12 -10.84
N LEU A 66 2.42 -16.85 -10.81
CA LEU A 66 2.88 -16.14 -9.61
C LEU A 66 1.73 -15.67 -8.70
N LYS A 67 0.48 -15.94 -9.07
CA LYS A 67 -0.74 -15.49 -8.37
C LYS A 67 -0.74 -13.97 -8.13
N LEU A 68 -0.25 -13.18 -9.08
CA LEU A 68 -0.25 -11.72 -9.06
C LEU A 68 -1.53 -11.15 -9.68
N GLY A 69 -1.86 -9.90 -9.33
CA GLY A 69 -2.97 -9.14 -9.89
C GLY A 69 -4.36 -9.62 -9.44
N LEU A 70 -5.34 -8.77 -9.65
CA LEU A 70 -6.75 -8.98 -9.32
C LEU A 70 -7.51 -9.71 -10.42
N THR A 71 -8.46 -10.56 -10.02
CA THR A 71 -9.51 -11.13 -10.87
C THR A 71 -10.88 -10.72 -10.33
N ARG A 72 -11.93 -10.77 -11.18
CA ARG A 72 -13.31 -10.50 -10.76
C ARG A 72 -13.75 -11.39 -9.59
N GLN A 73 -13.37 -12.67 -9.60
CA GLN A 73 -13.68 -13.61 -8.53
C GLN A 73 -13.03 -13.19 -7.20
N MET A 74 -11.76 -12.76 -7.24
CA MET A 74 -11.05 -12.30 -6.03
C MET A 74 -11.68 -11.02 -5.46
N ILE A 75 -12.11 -10.10 -6.31
CA ILE A 75 -12.82 -8.88 -5.91
C ILE A 75 -14.05 -9.24 -5.07
N GLY A 76 -14.91 -10.13 -5.58
CA GLY A 76 -16.08 -10.60 -4.85
C GLY A 76 -15.73 -11.24 -3.50
N GLN A 77 -14.71 -12.10 -3.47
CA GLN A 77 -14.27 -12.75 -2.22
C GLN A 77 -13.75 -11.75 -1.17
N VAL A 78 -13.02 -10.73 -1.59
CA VAL A 78 -12.52 -9.70 -0.67
C VAL A 78 -13.68 -8.90 -0.09
N LEU A 79 -14.61 -8.42 -0.92
CA LEU A 79 -15.77 -7.65 -0.50
C LEU A 79 -16.67 -8.40 0.49
N THR A 80 -16.83 -9.71 0.30
CA THR A 80 -17.66 -10.54 1.21
C THR A 80 -16.96 -10.87 2.52
N ARG A 81 -15.63 -10.98 2.54
CA ARG A 81 -14.85 -11.41 3.71
C ARG A 81 -14.34 -10.28 4.60
N ARG A 82 -14.26 -9.07 4.06
CA ARG A 82 -13.64 -7.90 4.74
C ARG A 82 -14.67 -6.78 4.88
N SER A 83 -15.34 -6.73 6.01
CA SER A 83 -16.47 -5.80 6.26
C SER A 83 -16.11 -4.31 6.16
N ASN A 84 -14.85 -3.96 6.39
CA ASN A 84 -14.36 -2.58 6.28
C ASN A 84 -13.85 -2.22 4.87
N VAL A 85 -13.75 -3.19 3.94
CA VAL A 85 -13.42 -2.92 2.54
C VAL A 85 -14.67 -2.48 1.79
N ARG A 86 -14.66 -1.26 1.26
CA ARG A 86 -15.78 -0.67 0.52
C ARG A 86 -15.66 -0.86 -0.98
N ARG A 87 -14.42 -0.85 -1.49
CA ARG A 87 -14.14 -0.99 -2.92
C ARG A 87 -12.88 -1.81 -3.14
N VAL A 88 -12.88 -2.58 -4.21
CA VAL A 88 -11.68 -3.20 -4.77
C VAL A 88 -11.64 -2.82 -6.23
N VAL A 89 -10.57 -2.17 -6.65
CA VAL A 89 -10.43 -1.63 -7.99
C VAL A 89 -9.19 -2.18 -8.69
N ILE A 90 -9.30 -2.43 -9.97
CA ILE A 90 -8.15 -2.69 -10.83
C ILE A 90 -7.63 -1.32 -11.26
N ASP A 91 -6.48 -0.93 -10.75
CA ASP A 91 -5.87 0.37 -11.00
C ASP A 91 -4.34 0.24 -10.94
N ASP A 92 -3.68 1.00 -11.80
CA ASP A 92 -2.22 1.11 -11.84
C ASP A 92 -1.84 2.49 -11.28
N MET A 93 -1.21 2.50 -10.13
CA MET A 93 -0.83 3.75 -9.46
C MET A 93 0.21 4.57 -10.25
N THR A 94 0.79 4.05 -11.32
CA THR A 94 1.63 4.85 -12.23
C THR A 94 0.82 5.65 -13.26
N CYS A 95 -0.45 5.32 -13.45
CA CYS A 95 -1.40 6.02 -14.31
C CYS A 95 -2.83 5.96 -13.73
N SER A 96 -2.95 6.18 -12.44
CA SER A 96 -4.18 5.96 -11.68
C SER A 96 -5.34 6.83 -12.15
N SER A 97 -6.51 6.20 -12.26
CA SER A 97 -7.79 6.83 -12.55
C SER A 97 -8.62 7.17 -11.29
N LEU A 98 -8.07 6.90 -10.11
CA LEU A 98 -8.72 7.26 -8.85
C LEU A 98 -8.86 8.78 -8.73
N PRO A 99 -9.96 9.27 -8.12
CA PRO A 99 -10.21 10.70 -8.03
C PRO A 99 -9.22 11.42 -7.10
N ASP A 100 -8.98 12.69 -7.36
CA ASP A 100 -8.12 13.56 -6.56
C ASP A 100 -8.66 13.73 -5.15
N SER A 101 -7.77 13.93 -4.18
CA SER A 101 -8.10 14.31 -2.80
C SER A 101 -9.21 13.43 -2.17
N SER A 102 -9.12 12.11 -2.39
CA SER A 102 -10.17 11.15 -2.00
C SER A 102 -9.83 10.34 -0.76
N PHE A 103 -8.56 10.30 -0.36
CA PHE A 103 -8.10 9.44 0.74
C PHE A 103 -7.37 10.25 1.80
N ASP A 104 -7.60 9.89 3.06
CA ASP A 104 -6.87 10.43 4.21
C ASP A 104 -5.51 9.75 4.37
N CYS A 105 -5.42 8.49 3.93
CA CYS A 105 -4.18 7.73 3.94
C CYS A 105 -4.06 6.87 2.68
N VAL A 106 -2.86 6.80 2.13
CA VAL A 106 -2.45 5.76 1.18
C VAL A 106 -1.44 4.87 1.88
N VAL A 107 -1.65 3.56 1.82
CA VAL A 107 -0.69 2.57 2.32
C VAL A 107 -0.19 1.69 1.17
N ALA A 108 1.13 1.49 1.09
CA ALA A 108 1.77 0.63 0.09
C ALA A 108 2.90 -0.18 0.76
N VAL A 109 2.68 -1.48 0.96
CA VAL A 109 3.63 -2.36 1.66
C VAL A 109 4.31 -3.26 0.64
N GLU A 110 5.63 -3.13 0.53
CA GLU A 110 6.44 -3.88 -0.42
C GLU A 110 5.90 -3.74 -1.86
N VAL A 111 5.75 -2.49 -2.31
CA VAL A 111 5.21 -2.17 -3.64
C VAL A 111 6.20 -1.36 -4.46
N LEU A 112 6.81 -0.31 -3.89
CA LEU A 112 7.58 0.68 -4.64
C LEU A 112 8.81 0.09 -5.33
N GLU A 113 9.42 -0.93 -4.75
CA GLU A 113 10.55 -1.68 -5.33
C GLU A 113 10.20 -2.41 -6.62
N HIS A 114 8.93 -2.75 -6.82
CA HIS A 114 8.42 -3.40 -8.03
C HIS A 114 8.05 -2.40 -9.13
N VAL A 115 7.90 -1.13 -8.79
CA VAL A 115 7.40 -0.09 -9.71
C VAL A 115 8.54 0.49 -10.54
N GLU A 116 8.42 0.44 -11.86
CA GLU A 116 9.41 1.02 -12.76
C GLU A 116 9.37 2.55 -12.75
N GLY A 117 8.16 3.13 -12.79
CA GLY A 117 7.89 4.57 -12.74
C GLY A 117 7.59 5.05 -11.32
N ASP A 118 8.56 5.04 -10.41
CA ASP A 118 8.40 5.46 -9.03
C ASP A 118 7.94 6.92 -8.88
N ALA A 119 8.47 7.82 -9.70
CA ALA A 119 8.07 9.23 -9.73
C ALA A 119 6.58 9.41 -10.09
N THR A 120 6.09 8.68 -11.09
CA THR A 120 4.67 8.72 -11.48
C THR A 120 3.78 8.06 -10.45
N PHE A 121 4.23 6.97 -9.81
CA PHE A 121 3.53 6.35 -8.68
C PHE A 121 3.36 7.35 -7.53
N LEU A 122 4.44 8.03 -7.12
CA LEU A 122 4.41 9.01 -6.04
C LEU A 122 3.58 10.24 -6.39
N HIS A 123 3.64 10.70 -7.66
CA HIS A 123 2.78 11.78 -8.15
C HIS A 123 1.30 11.43 -7.98
N HIS A 124 0.87 10.26 -8.44
CA HIS A 124 -0.51 9.82 -8.27
C HIS A 124 -0.88 9.55 -6.81
N THR A 125 0.03 9.04 -6.01
CA THR A 125 -0.15 8.88 -4.56
C THR A 125 -0.45 10.24 -3.90
N CYS A 126 0.36 11.26 -4.21
CA CYS A 126 0.14 12.61 -3.71
C CYS A 126 -1.18 13.21 -4.20
N ARG A 127 -1.54 13.01 -5.47
CA ARG A 127 -2.77 13.52 -6.09
C ARG A 127 -4.04 12.98 -5.44
N VAL A 128 -4.07 11.68 -5.13
CA VAL A 128 -5.26 11.04 -4.54
C VAL A 128 -5.40 11.30 -3.04
N LEU A 129 -4.32 11.70 -2.37
CA LEU A 129 -4.35 12.11 -0.96
C LEU A 129 -5.05 13.45 -0.79
N ARG A 130 -5.84 13.57 0.26
CA ARG A 130 -6.37 14.85 0.74
C ARG A 130 -5.24 15.73 1.26
N PRO A 131 -5.42 17.05 1.31
CA PRO A 131 -4.49 17.94 2.02
C PRO A 131 -4.25 17.45 3.45
N LYS A 132 -2.97 17.35 3.85
CA LYS A 132 -2.52 16.77 5.14
C LYS A 132 -2.74 15.26 5.27
N GLY A 133 -3.09 14.56 4.19
CA GLY A 133 -3.14 13.09 4.15
C GLY A 133 -1.77 12.46 4.32
N THR A 134 -1.75 11.21 4.75
CA THR A 134 -0.52 10.46 5.07
C THR A 134 -0.25 9.39 4.02
N PHE A 135 0.99 9.30 3.55
CA PHE A 135 1.50 8.14 2.82
C PHE A 135 2.32 7.26 3.74
N LEU A 136 1.88 6.03 3.97
CA LEU A 136 2.58 5.01 4.74
C LEU A 136 3.08 3.91 3.80
N MET A 137 4.37 3.63 3.81
CA MET A 137 4.92 2.61 2.94
C MET A 137 6.01 1.78 3.62
N THR A 138 6.28 0.61 3.05
CA THR A 138 7.50 -0.16 3.33
C THR A 138 8.15 -0.55 2.02
N THR A 139 9.46 -0.74 2.06
CA THR A 139 10.28 -1.24 0.96
C THR A 139 11.56 -1.85 1.53
N PRO A 140 12.21 -2.82 0.86
CA PRO A 140 13.48 -3.37 1.33
C PRO A 140 14.53 -2.28 1.53
N ASN A 141 15.25 -2.36 2.64
CA ASN A 141 16.33 -1.42 2.97
C ASN A 141 17.56 -1.70 2.12
N GLY A 142 17.84 -0.85 1.15
CA GLY A 142 18.99 -0.97 0.25
C GLY A 142 20.35 -0.78 0.92
N ASP A 143 20.40 -0.22 2.15
CA ASP A 143 21.64 -0.12 2.93
C ASP A 143 22.10 -1.48 3.45
N HIS A 144 21.17 -2.44 3.64
CA HIS A 144 21.45 -3.75 4.22
C HIS A 144 21.04 -4.91 3.33
N VAL A 145 20.09 -4.71 2.43
CA VAL A 145 19.57 -5.76 1.53
C VAL A 145 19.92 -5.39 0.09
N PRO A 146 20.98 -5.94 -0.48
CA PRO A 146 21.33 -5.67 -1.88
C PRO A 146 20.21 -6.18 -2.81
N ASN A 147 20.00 -5.48 -3.92
CA ASN A 147 19.03 -5.90 -4.94
C ASN A 147 19.60 -7.06 -5.77
N ILE A 148 19.79 -8.21 -5.11
CA ILE A 148 20.34 -9.42 -5.73
C ILE A 148 19.33 -10.55 -5.47
N GLY A 149 18.90 -11.22 -6.53
CA GLY A 149 18.15 -12.47 -6.43
C GLY A 149 16.63 -12.37 -6.52
N ASN A 150 16.03 -11.19 -6.53
CA ASN A 150 14.62 -11.04 -6.88
C ASN A 150 14.48 -10.27 -8.21
N PRO A 151 14.19 -10.96 -9.33
CA PRO A 151 14.10 -10.33 -10.65
C PRO A 151 12.92 -9.36 -10.77
N ASP A 152 11.94 -9.43 -9.87
CA ASP A 152 10.77 -8.55 -9.86
C ASP A 152 11.07 -7.21 -9.18
N HIS A 153 12.12 -7.12 -8.35
CA HIS A 153 12.54 -5.86 -7.75
C HIS A 153 13.33 -5.02 -8.76
N LYS A 154 12.84 -3.85 -9.07
CA LYS A 154 13.53 -2.89 -9.95
C LYS A 154 14.68 -2.22 -9.23
N ARG A 155 14.51 -1.94 -7.93
CA ARG A 155 15.50 -1.28 -7.09
C ARG A 155 15.24 -1.50 -5.60
N HIS A 156 16.32 -1.40 -4.82
CA HIS A 156 16.24 -1.19 -3.37
C HIS A 156 16.80 0.20 -3.07
N TYR A 157 16.07 0.98 -2.31
CA TYR A 157 16.48 2.32 -1.94
C TYR A 157 17.33 2.29 -0.67
N THR A 158 18.45 3.03 -0.66
CA THR A 158 19.04 3.42 0.62
C THR A 158 18.10 4.39 1.33
N ARG A 159 18.27 4.56 2.63
CA ARG A 159 17.49 5.53 3.41
C ARG A 159 17.58 6.94 2.82
N GLU A 160 18.79 7.36 2.46
CA GLU A 160 19.04 8.67 1.87
C GLU A 160 18.32 8.85 0.54
N GLN A 161 18.42 7.86 -0.36
CA GLN A 161 17.73 7.87 -1.65
C GLN A 161 16.22 7.94 -1.49
N LEU A 162 15.65 7.14 -0.58
CA LEU A 162 14.21 7.11 -0.32
C LEU A 162 13.73 8.45 0.24
N CYS A 163 14.40 8.99 1.26
CA CYS A 163 14.05 10.30 1.84
C CYS A 163 14.14 11.41 0.80
N SER A 164 15.21 11.44 0.00
CA SER A 164 15.38 12.43 -1.07
C SER A 164 14.28 12.34 -2.13
N LEU A 165 13.88 11.13 -2.52
CA LEU A 165 12.81 10.90 -3.47
C LEU A 165 11.45 11.37 -2.90
N LEU A 166 11.11 10.93 -1.69
CA LEU A 166 9.83 11.24 -1.06
C LEU A 166 9.67 12.73 -0.74
N SER A 167 10.75 13.44 -0.37
CA SER A 167 10.73 14.87 -0.06
C SER A 167 10.37 15.77 -1.26
N ARG A 168 10.34 15.23 -2.46
CA ARG A 168 9.85 15.94 -3.65
C ARG A 168 8.32 16.01 -3.70
N TYR A 169 7.63 15.16 -2.95
CA TYR A 169 6.17 14.98 -2.97
C TYR A 169 5.52 15.25 -1.62
N PHE A 170 6.23 15.01 -0.51
CA PHE A 170 5.71 15.08 0.85
C PHE A 170 6.57 16.02 1.71
N MET A 171 5.90 16.82 2.55
CA MET A 171 6.58 17.85 3.36
C MET A 171 7.31 17.27 4.57
N ASP A 172 6.75 16.23 5.20
CA ASP A 172 7.32 15.59 6.39
C ASP A 172 7.58 14.12 6.08
N VAL A 173 8.87 13.77 5.95
CA VAL A 173 9.31 12.42 5.59
C VAL A 173 10.07 11.81 6.75
N GLN A 174 9.55 10.71 7.28
CA GLN A 174 10.19 9.93 8.34
C GLN A 174 10.47 8.52 7.82
N ALA A 175 11.72 8.08 7.91
CA ALA A 175 12.13 6.72 7.56
C ALA A 175 12.72 6.03 8.80
N GLU A 176 12.16 4.88 9.14
CA GLU A 176 12.57 4.04 10.27
C GLU A 176 12.97 2.64 9.75
N TYR A 177 13.78 1.93 10.52
CA TYR A 177 14.20 0.54 10.26
C TYR A 177 13.56 -0.42 11.25
#